data_ea230c5875ca7da7e3e26b53b6e557a5
#
_entry.id   ea230c5875ca7da7e3e26b53b6e557a5
#
_cell.length_a   1.000
_cell.length_b   1.000
_cell.length_c   1.000
_cell.angle_alpha   90.00
_cell.angle_beta   90.00
_cell.angle_gamma   90.00
#
_symmetry.space_group_name_H-M   'P 1'
#
loop_
_entity.id
_entity.type
_entity.pdbx_description
1 polymer ?
#
loop_
_entity_poly.entity_id
_entity_poly.type
_entity_poly.pdbx_seq_one_letter_code
_entity_poly.pdbx_strand_id
1 'polypeptide(L)'
;NGDGKFLDVSNIAGVDHAGYGTGISAGDYNNDGFIDLYLTNFGPNVLYRNNGDGTFSDVTTSAMVNRTDWSSGSSFGDYDNDGDLDLYVSSYCNFKINQHQKCYVTDILGQKKHVYCPGEQFSGTADTLYRNNGDGTFSDVTKESGVYNPIGRGMSPLWSDYDDDGDIDLFVANDATENFLYQNNGNGTFQNI
;
A
#
# COMPACT_ATOMS: atom_id res chain seq x y z
N ASN A 1 2.17 9.52 26.95
CA ASN A 1 2.67 9.63 28.35
C ASN A 1 1.51 9.57 29.36
N GLY A 2 0.24 9.39 28.92
CA GLY A 2 -0.93 9.36 29.83
C GLY A 2 -1.35 10.73 30.40
N ASP A 3 -0.59 11.76 30.15
CA ASP A 3 -0.84 13.15 30.59
C ASP A 3 -1.32 14.06 29.43
N GLY A 4 -1.67 13.48 28.27
CA GLY A 4 -2.07 14.19 27.05
C GLY A 4 -0.89 14.76 26.25
N LYS A 5 0.36 14.43 26.59
CA LYS A 5 1.55 14.85 25.88
C LYS A 5 2.17 13.69 25.10
N PHE A 6 2.78 14.03 23.97
CA PHE A 6 3.53 13.08 23.12
C PHE A 6 5.02 13.44 23.18
N LEU A 7 5.86 12.40 23.15
CA LEU A 7 7.28 12.50 22.97
C LEU A 7 7.64 11.80 21.67
N ASP A 8 8.41 12.45 20.79
CA ASP A 8 8.98 11.82 19.62
C ASP A 8 10.07 10.83 20.04
N VAL A 9 9.84 9.56 19.76
CA VAL A 9 10.76 8.45 20.06
C VAL A 9 11.22 7.73 18.77
N SER A 10 10.98 8.30 17.60
CA SER A 10 11.20 7.65 16.31
C SER A 10 12.61 7.09 16.15
N ASN A 11 13.62 7.85 16.53
CA ASN A 11 15.02 7.41 16.47
C ASN A 11 15.31 6.27 17.45
N ILE A 12 14.79 6.37 18.69
CA ILE A 12 15.00 5.35 19.73
C ILE A 12 14.27 4.06 19.33
N ALA A 13 13.07 4.19 18.77
CA ALA A 13 12.26 3.07 18.31
C ALA A 13 12.76 2.45 16.99
N GLY A 14 13.69 3.10 16.29
CA GLY A 14 14.23 2.60 15.02
C GLY A 14 13.27 2.73 13.83
N VAL A 15 12.37 3.74 13.86
CA VAL A 15 11.39 4.01 12.79
C VAL A 15 11.59 5.37 12.13
N ASP A 16 12.78 5.92 12.19
CA ASP A 16 13.16 7.26 11.68
C ASP A 16 13.57 7.23 10.19
N HIS A 17 12.96 6.35 9.40
CA HIS A 17 13.24 6.23 7.95
C HIS A 17 13.07 7.57 7.23
N ALA A 18 14.13 8.01 6.57
CA ALA A 18 14.14 9.23 5.78
C ALA A 18 13.69 8.95 4.33
N GLY A 19 12.39 8.93 4.11
CA GLY A 19 11.76 8.70 2.80
C GLY A 19 10.61 9.65 2.53
N TYR A 20 9.94 9.45 1.40
CA TYR A 20 8.71 10.17 1.04
C TYR A 20 7.50 9.31 1.42
N GLY A 21 7.21 9.22 2.72
CA GLY A 21 6.09 8.46 3.25
C GLY A 21 4.75 8.96 2.73
N THR A 22 3.91 8.04 2.26
CA THR A 22 2.59 8.31 1.65
C THR A 22 1.45 7.68 2.43
N GLY A 23 1.69 6.57 3.12
CA GLY A 23 0.69 5.88 3.91
C GLY A 23 1.35 4.89 4.88
N ILE A 24 0.53 4.38 5.79
CA ILE A 24 0.95 3.40 6.80
C ILE A 24 -0.21 2.46 7.11
N SER A 25 0.09 1.18 7.32
CA SER A 25 -0.82 0.20 7.90
C SER A 25 -0.18 -0.51 9.07
N ALA A 26 -1.01 -1.02 9.97
CA ALA A 26 -0.59 -1.69 11.18
C ALA A 26 -1.30 -3.04 11.29
N GLY A 27 -0.57 -4.10 11.67
CA GLY A 27 -1.07 -5.45 11.85
C GLY A 27 0.00 -6.35 12.45
N ASP A 28 -0.39 -7.36 13.18
CA ASP A 28 0.50 -8.41 13.68
C ASP A 28 0.63 -9.47 12.56
N TYR A 29 1.58 -9.25 11.62
CA TYR A 29 1.68 -10.11 10.44
C TYR A 29 2.35 -11.45 10.73
N ASN A 30 3.08 -11.57 11.85
CA ASN A 30 3.84 -12.76 12.22
C ASN A 30 3.24 -13.51 13.42
N ASN A 31 2.06 -13.09 13.90
CA ASN A 31 1.31 -13.67 15.00
C ASN A 31 2.10 -13.77 16.33
N ASP A 32 3.01 -12.80 16.58
CA ASP A 32 3.82 -12.76 17.81
C ASP A 32 3.16 -11.94 18.94
N GLY A 33 2.01 -11.34 18.68
CA GLY A 33 1.23 -10.54 19.64
C GLY A 33 1.62 -9.07 19.68
N PHE A 34 2.56 -8.62 18.84
CA PHE A 34 2.97 -7.23 18.73
C PHE A 34 2.58 -6.65 17.37
N ILE A 35 2.09 -5.41 17.36
CA ILE A 35 1.65 -4.75 16.12
C ILE A 35 2.86 -4.27 15.33
N ASP A 36 2.97 -4.71 14.09
CA ASP A 36 3.94 -4.33 13.10
C ASP A 36 3.44 -3.18 12.22
N LEU A 37 4.33 -2.55 11.46
CA LEU A 37 4.01 -1.40 10.62
C LEU A 37 4.51 -1.60 9.18
N TYR A 38 3.66 -1.35 8.20
CA TYR A 38 4.08 -1.24 6.81
C TYR A 38 3.93 0.18 6.31
N LEU A 39 5.07 0.81 5.96
CA LEU A 39 5.15 2.19 5.49
C LEU A 39 5.27 2.21 3.96
N THR A 40 4.30 2.83 3.30
CA THR A 40 4.36 3.07 1.85
C THR A 40 5.08 4.39 1.54
N ASN A 41 5.85 4.41 0.46
CA ASN A 41 6.67 5.55 0.07
C ASN A 41 6.56 5.82 -1.46
N PHE A 42 6.91 7.02 -1.83
CA PHE A 42 7.45 7.26 -3.15
C PHE A 42 8.92 6.83 -3.14
N GLY A 43 9.20 5.63 -3.62
CA GLY A 43 10.47 4.94 -3.46
C GLY A 43 10.35 3.68 -2.59
N PRO A 44 11.42 3.23 -1.92
CA PRO A 44 11.38 2.00 -1.14
C PRO A 44 10.35 2.04 -0.01
N ASN A 45 9.46 1.05 0.03
CA ASN A 45 8.57 0.79 1.17
C ASN A 45 9.33 0.13 2.31
N VAL A 46 8.79 0.17 3.51
CA VAL A 46 9.43 -0.44 4.69
C VAL A 46 8.43 -1.25 5.49
N LEU A 47 8.79 -2.50 5.81
CA LEU A 47 8.10 -3.33 6.80
C LEU A 47 8.93 -3.31 8.09
N TYR A 48 8.34 -2.78 9.14
CA TYR A 48 8.91 -2.76 10.48
C TYR A 48 8.27 -3.83 11.35
N ARG A 49 9.06 -4.81 11.78
CA ARG A 49 8.66 -5.77 12.79
C ARG A 49 8.86 -5.18 14.17
N ASN A 50 7.84 -5.23 15.00
CA ASN A 50 7.90 -4.85 16.41
C ASN A 50 8.68 -5.90 17.22
N ASN A 51 9.67 -5.47 18.00
CA ASN A 51 10.50 -6.37 18.79
C ASN A 51 9.90 -6.65 20.19
N GLY A 52 8.75 -6.08 20.52
CA GLY A 52 8.09 -6.24 21.84
C GLY A 52 8.72 -5.46 22.99
N ASP A 53 9.78 -4.71 22.74
CA ASP A 53 10.53 -3.92 23.74
C ASP A 53 10.42 -2.41 23.51
N GLY A 54 9.53 -1.98 22.59
CA GLY A 54 9.35 -0.59 22.19
C GLY A 54 10.25 -0.17 21.03
N THR A 55 10.97 -1.12 20.42
CA THR A 55 11.78 -0.90 19.22
C THR A 55 11.25 -1.70 18.04
N PHE A 56 11.68 -1.33 16.82
CA PHE A 56 11.33 -2.01 15.58
C PHE A 56 12.57 -2.39 14.79
N SER A 57 12.44 -3.44 13.99
CA SER A 57 13.46 -3.90 13.05
C SER A 57 12.93 -3.81 11.62
N ASP A 58 13.70 -3.17 10.71
CA ASP A 58 13.40 -3.21 9.27
C ASP A 58 13.65 -4.63 8.74
N VAL A 59 12.57 -5.30 8.35
CA VAL A 59 12.57 -6.67 7.81
C VAL A 59 12.11 -6.72 6.35
N THR A 60 12.00 -5.58 5.68
CA THR A 60 11.47 -5.43 4.32
C THR A 60 12.06 -6.42 3.32
N THR A 61 13.38 -6.55 3.31
CA THR A 61 14.09 -7.43 2.37
C THR A 61 13.92 -8.90 2.73
N SER A 62 14.01 -9.25 4.01
CA SER A 62 13.85 -10.64 4.47
C SER A 62 12.40 -11.11 4.31
N ALA A 63 11.43 -10.23 4.48
CA ALA A 63 10.02 -10.52 4.28
C ALA A 63 9.59 -10.50 2.79
N MET A 64 10.48 -10.11 1.85
CA MET A 64 10.24 -10.10 0.41
C MET A 64 9.14 -9.11 -0.05
N VAL A 65 8.97 -7.98 0.66
CA VAL A 65 7.97 -6.95 0.36
C VAL A 65 8.56 -5.62 -0.11
N ASN A 66 9.75 -5.65 -0.69
CA ASN A 66 10.56 -4.48 -1.08
C ASN A 66 10.11 -3.85 -2.41
N ARG A 67 9.00 -3.11 -2.42
CA ARG A 67 8.60 -2.27 -3.57
C ARG A 67 9.36 -0.94 -3.58
N THR A 68 9.56 -0.41 -4.80
CA THR A 68 10.32 0.84 -5.02
C THR A 68 9.62 1.84 -5.94
N ASP A 69 8.42 1.55 -6.41
CA ASP A 69 7.59 2.48 -7.18
C ASP A 69 6.83 3.45 -6.24
N TRP A 70 5.93 4.25 -6.78
CA TRP A 70 5.11 5.13 -5.96
C TRP A 70 3.96 4.35 -5.34
N SER A 71 4.17 3.80 -4.15
CA SER A 71 3.09 3.23 -3.34
C SER A 71 2.36 4.33 -2.60
N SER A 72 1.03 4.28 -2.55
CA SER A 72 0.16 5.33 -1.99
C SER A 72 -0.50 4.93 -0.68
N GLY A 73 -0.86 3.67 -0.53
CA GLY A 73 -1.50 3.12 0.66
C GLY A 73 -1.32 1.62 0.75
N SER A 74 -1.65 1.06 1.90
CA SER A 74 -1.62 -0.38 2.14
C SER A 74 -2.69 -0.78 3.15
N SER A 75 -3.02 -2.08 3.20
CA SER A 75 -3.92 -2.64 4.21
C SER A 75 -3.55 -4.10 4.46
N PHE A 76 -3.49 -4.48 5.74
CA PHE A 76 -3.42 -5.87 6.15
C PHE A 76 -4.83 -6.48 6.20
N GLY A 77 -4.97 -7.76 5.84
CA GLY A 77 -6.21 -8.53 5.91
C GLY A 77 -5.94 -10.00 5.61
N ASP A 78 -6.60 -10.91 6.30
CA ASP A 78 -6.54 -12.35 6.07
C ASP A 78 -7.58 -12.71 4.99
N TYR A 79 -7.16 -12.69 3.69
CA TYR A 79 -8.11 -12.84 2.58
C TYR A 79 -8.40 -14.29 2.22
N ASP A 80 -7.55 -15.24 2.64
CA ASP A 80 -7.73 -16.66 2.35
C ASP A 80 -8.10 -17.49 3.60
N ASN A 81 -8.36 -16.79 4.73
CA ASN A 81 -8.83 -17.35 6.01
C ASN A 81 -7.87 -18.40 6.59
N ASP A 82 -6.55 -18.23 6.37
CA ASP A 82 -5.55 -19.14 6.91
C ASP A 82 -5.05 -18.71 8.31
N GLY A 83 -5.45 -17.54 8.79
CA GLY A 83 -5.11 -16.98 10.10
C GLY A 83 -3.88 -16.08 10.10
N ASP A 84 -3.21 -15.91 8.96
CA ASP A 84 -2.07 -15.02 8.78
C ASP A 84 -2.51 -13.74 8.05
N LEU A 85 -2.03 -12.56 8.47
CA LEU A 85 -2.37 -11.32 7.80
C LEU A 85 -1.59 -11.15 6.50
N ASP A 86 -2.33 -11.06 5.40
CA ASP A 86 -1.82 -10.71 4.08
C ASP A 86 -1.70 -9.19 3.92
N LEU A 87 -1.03 -8.75 2.85
CA LEU A 87 -0.75 -7.34 2.64
C LEU A 87 -1.12 -6.90 1.23
N TYR A 88 -2.07 -5.97 1.12
CA TYR A 88 -2.33 -5.27 -0.13
C TYR A 88 -1.64 -3.90 -0.15
N VAL A 89 -0.97 -3.58 -1.27
CA VAL A 89 -0.24 -2.33 -1.47
C VAL A 89 -0.73 -1.65 -2.74
N SER A 90 -1.36 -0.50 -2.58
CA SER A 90 -1.78 0.35 -3.70
C SER A 90 -0.62 1.14 -4.27
N SER A 91 -0.59 1.26 -5.60
CA SER A 91 0.38 2.03 -6.36
C SER A 91 -0.31 3.14 -7.15
N TYR A 92 0.27 4.34 -7.14
CA TYR A 92 -0.37 5.50 -7.74
C TYR A 92 -0.12 5.56 -9.24
N CYS A 93 1.07 5.94 -9.64
CA CYS A 93 1.36 6.11 -11.06
C CYS A 93 2.85 5.93 -11.36
N ASN A 94 3.17 5.70 -12.64
CA ASN A 94 4.54 5.59 -13.13
C ASN A 94 5.17 6.98 -13.28
N PHE A 95 5.47 7.62 -12.16
CA PHE A 95 6.18 8.89 -12.11
C PHE A 95 7.66 8.69 -11.79
N LYS A 96 8.53 9.42 -12.49
CA LYS A 96 9.97 9.42 -12.21
C LYS A 96 10.48 10.86 -12.18
N ILE A 97 11.18 11.23 -11.11
CA ILE A 97 11.70 12.59 -10.89
C ILE A 97 12.58 13.05 -12.05
N ASN A 98 13.43 12.16 -12.58
CA ASN A 98 14.35 12.47 -13.67
C ASN A 98 13.71 12.49 -15.07
N GLN A 99 12.44 12.11 -15.19
CA GLN A 99 11.65 12.10 -16.42
C GLN A 99 10.45 13.04 -16.34
N HIS A 100 10.49 14.01 -15.40
CA HIS A 100 9.42 14.95 -15.18
C HIS A 100 9.16 15.81 -16.44
N GLN A 101 7.94 15.66 -17.00
CA GLN A 101 7.48 16.51 -18.09
C GLN A 101 6.91 17.83 -17.57
N LYS A 102 7.05 18.88 -18.37
CA LYS A 102 6.45 20.17 -18.04
C LYS A 102 5.03 20.26 -18.59
N CYS A 103 4.07 20.59 -17.73
CA CYS A 103 2.68 20.78 -18.10
C CYS A 103 2.32 22.26 -18.16
N TYR A 104 1.45 22.60 -19.10
CA TYR A 104 1.03 23.97 -19.35
C TYR A 104 -0.48 24.02 -19.52
N VAL A 105 -1.10 25.06 -18.98
CA VAL A 105 -2.46 25.47 -19.32
C VAL A 105 -2.40 26.77 -20.12
N THR A 106 -3.36 26.96 -21.02
CA THR A 106 -3.53 28.22 -21.74
C THR A 106 -4.59 29.04 -21.02
N ASP A 107 -4.25 30.24 -20.58
CA ASP A 107 -5.21 31.13 -19.93
C ASP A 107 -6.15 31.78 -20.95
N ILE A 108 -7.13 32.55 -20.44
CA ILE A 108 -8.17 33.24 -21.28
C ILE A 108 -7.57 34.27 -22.25
N LEU A 109 -6.30 34.67 -22.05
CA LEU A 109 -5.58 35.59 -22.93
C LEU A 109 -4.69 34.85 -23.94
N GLY A 110 -4.77 33.52 -24.00
CA GLY A 110 -3.94 32.68 -24.89
C GLY A 110 -2.50 32.48 -24.41
N GLN A 111 -2.15 32.84 -23.18
CA GLN A 111 -0.80 32.69 -22.65
C GLN A 111 -0.63 31.32 -22.00
N LYS A 112 0.49 30.64 -22.34
CA LYS A 112 0.86 29.36 -21.70
C LYS A 112 1.45 29.61 -20.32
N LYS A 113 0.83 29.04 -19.29
CA LYS A 113 1.35 29.05 -17.90
C LYS A 113 1.77 27.65 -17.48
N HIS A 114 2.96 27.56 -16.91
CA HIS A 114 3.45 26.31 -16.32
C HIS A 114 2.61 25.93 -15.11
N VAL A 115 2.16 24.67 -15.05
CA VAL A 115 1.36 24.13 -13.95
C VAL A 115 1.89 22.75 -13.56
N TYR A 116 1.48 22.27 -12.43
CA TYR A 116 1.69 20.85 -12.07
C TYR A 116 0.94 19.96 -13.06
N CYS A 117 1.57 18.86 -13.46
CA CYS A 117 0.90 17.89 -14.31
C CYS A 117 -0.20 17.17 -13.51
N PRO A 118 -1.44 17.11 -14.02
CA PRO A 118 -2.46 16.30 -13.38
C PRO A 118 -2.10 14.81 -13.47
N GLY A 119 -2.56 14.04 -12.48
CA GLY A 119 -2.27 12.59 -12.37
C GLY A 119 -2.66 11.79 -13.62
N GLU A 120 -3.68 12.21 -14.33
CA GLU A 120 -4.17 11.63 -15.60
C GLU A 120 -3.11 11.59 -16.72
N GLN A 121 -2.07 12.41 -16.63
CA GLN A 121 -0.97 12.43 -17.62
C GLN A 121 0.07 11.33 -17.38
N PHE A 122 0.00 10.64 -16.27
CA PHE A 122 0.88 9.52 -15.95
C PHE A 122 0.08 8.21 -16.05
N SER A 123 0.68 7.18 -16.62
CA SER A 123 0.07 5.85 -16.61
C SER A 123 -0.05 5.34 -15.18
N GLY A 124 -1.13 4.63 -14.88
CA GLY A 124 -1.27 3.89 -13.63
C GLY A 124 -0.16 2.85 -13.46
N THR A 125 -0.06 2.32 -12.25
CA THR A 125 0.86 1.24 -11.89
C THR A 125 0.06 0.18 -11.16
N ALA A 126 0.27 -1.10 -11.49
CA ALA A 126 -0.45 -2.16 -10.83
C ALA A 126 -0.15 -2.19 -9.32
N ASP A 127 -1.21 -2.36 -8.55
CA ASP A 127 -1.14 -2.67 -7.13
C ASP A 127 -0.54 -4.06 -6.91
N THR A 128 -0.23 -4.42 -5.67
CA THR A 128 0.29 -5.74 -5.34
C THR A 128 -0.45 -6.35 -4.16
N LEU A 129 -0.87 -7.60 -4.33
CA LEU A 129 -1.31 -8.47 -3.24
C LEU A 129 -0.17 -9.42 -2.87
N TYR A 130 0.25 -9.34 -1.63
CA TYR A 130 1.22 -10.23 -1.02
C TYR A 130 0.51 -11.19 -0.09
N ARG A 131 0.60 -12.50 -0.37
CA ARG A 131 0.14 -13.54 0.55
C ARG A 131 1.24 -13.82 1.57
N ASN A 132 0.86 -13.87 2.83
CA ASN A 132 1.72 -14.31 3.93
C ASN A 132 1.99 -15.82 3.80
N ASN A 133 3.23 -16.26 4.02
CA ASN A 133 3.59 -17.67 3.95
C ASN A 133 3.63 -18.34 5.35
N GLY A 134 3.29 -17.61 6.43
CA GLY A 134 3.33 -18.10 7.80
C GLY A 134 4.73 -18.29 8.39
N ASP A 135 5.77 -17.92 7.66
CA ASP A 135 7.18 -18.05 8.06
C ASP A 135 7.92 -16.71 8.18
N GLY A 136 7.16 -15.60 8.15
CA GLY A 136 7.66 -14.23 8.17
C GLY A 136 8.04 -13.69 6.80
N THR A 137 7.76 -14.43 5.72
CA THR A 137 7.93 -13.99 4.34
C THR A 137 6.60 -13.88 3.60
N PHE A 138 6.60 -13.16 2.48
CA PHE A 138 5.42 -12.98 1.64
C PHE A 138 5.70 -13.42 0.20
N SER A 139 4.64 -13.83 -0.50
CA SER A 139 4.65 -14.14 -1.93
C SER A 139 3.77 -13.16 -2.70
N ASP A 140 4.29 -12.57 -3.79
CA ASP A 140 3.46 -11.76 -4.71
C ASP A 140 2.51 -12.67 -5.48
N VAL A 141 1.23 -12.60 -5.15
CA VAL A 141 0.14 -13.38 -5.76
C VAL A 141 -0.81 -12.54 -6.60
N THR A 142 -0.44 -11.31 -6.92
CA THR A 142 -1.27 -10.31 -7.62
C THR A 142 -1.95 -10.85 -8.87
N LYS A 143 -1.22 -11.60 -9.70
CA LYS A 143 -1.77 -12.16 -10.95
C LYS A 143 -2.58 -13.42 -10.71
N GLU A 144 -2.11 -14.26 -9.82
CA GLU A 144 -2.74 -15.54 -9.49
C GLU A 144 -4.09 -15.32 -8.81
N SER A 145 -4.18 -14.33 -7.94
CA SER A 145 -5.41 -13.96 -7.24
C SER A 145 -6.42 -13.21 -8.12
N GLY A 146 -6.03 -12.72 -9.30
CA GLY A 146 -6.94 -12.01 -10.21
C GLY A 146 -7.08 -10.51 -9.94
N VAL A 147 -6.31 -9.92 -9.00
CA VAL A 147 -6.37 -8.48 -8.69
C VAL A 147 -5.41 -7.62 -9.54
N TYR A 148 -4.71 -8.22 -10.52
CA TYR A 148 -3.78 -7.48 -11.36
C TYR A 148 -4.50 -6.47 -12.25
N ASN A 149 -4.29 -5.18 -12.01
CA ASN A 149 -4.81 -4.09 -12.81
C ASN A 149 -3.74 -3.00 -13.04
N PRO A 150 -3.16 -2.91 -14.26
CA PRO A 150 -2.05 -1.99 -14.54
C PRO A 150 -2.50 -0.56 -14.86
N ILE A 151 -3.82 -0.28 -14.90
CA ILE A 151 -4.35 1.04 -15.26
C ILE A 151 -4.87 1.83 -14.06
N GLY A 152 -5.01 1.19 -12.90
CA GLY A 152 -5.42 1.84 -11.66
C GLY A 152 -4.41 2.89 -11.21
N ARG A 153 -4.91 3.88 -10.47
CA ARG A 153 -4.11 4.82 -9.69
C ARG A 153 -4.55 4.70 -8.24
N GLY A 154 -4.21 3.54 -7.66
CA GLY A 154 -4.63 3.16 -6.32
C GLY A 154 -4.23 4.21 -5.30
N MET A 155 -5.13 4.53 -4.37
CA MET A 155 -4.90 5.47 -3.29
C MET A 155 -5.02 4.80 -1.93
N SER A 156 -6.14 4.11 -1.72
CA SER A 156 -6.46 3.53 -0.40
C SER A 156 -7.19 2.21 -0.58
N PRO A 157 -6.61 1.10 -0.14
CA PRO A 157 -7.27 -0.20 -0.09
C PRO A 157 -8.05 -0.35 1.22
N LEU A 158 -9.15 -1.10 1.16
CA LEU A 158 -9.98 -1.45 2.32
C LEU A 158 -10.46 -2.89 2.18
N TRP A 159 -10.29 -3.68 3.23
CA TRP A 159 -10.89 -5.00 3.36
C TRP A 159 -12.24 -4.93 4.06
N SER A 160 -13.24 -5.62 3.55
CA SER A 160 -14.57 -5.72 4.15
C SER A 160 -15.34 -6.86 3.49
N ASP A 161 -16.03 -7.66 4.27
CA ASP A 161 -17.06 -8.57 3.79
C ASP A 161 -18.30 -7.73 3.44
N TYR A 162 -18.46 -7.36 2.13
CA TYR A 162 -19.52 -6.42 1.71
C TYR A 162 -20.84 -7.13 1.42
N ASP A 163 -20.81 -8.44 1.12
CA ASP A 163 -21.99 -9.23 0.78
C ASP A 163 -22.39 -10.28 1.84
N ASP A 164 -21.73 -10.23 3.02
CA ASP A 164 -22.00 -11.06 4.20
C ASP A 164 -21.84 -12.58 3.91
N ASP A 165 -20.89 -12.97 3.03
CA ASP A 165 -20.63 -14.37 2.71
C ASP A 165 -19.55 -15.01 3.62
N GLY A 166 -18.85 -14.22 4.43
CA GLY A 166 -17.84 -14.63 5.39
C GLY A 166 -16.40 -14.53 4.88
N ASP A 167 -16.19 -14.19 3.60
CA ASP A 167 -14.88 -13.93 3.01
C ASP A 167 -14.67 -12.41 2.89
N ILE A 168 -13.49 -11.90 3.21
CA ILE A 168 -13.24 -10.46 3.09
C ILE A 168 -12.94 -10.09 1.64
N ASP A 169 -13.62 -9.06 1.16
CA ASP A 169 -13.49 -8.47 -0.16
C ASP A 169 -12.55 -7.27 -0.14
N LEU A 170 -12.11 -6.86 -1.31
CA LEU A 170 -11.17 -5.76 -1.44
C LEU A 170 -11.76 -4.60 -2.24
N PHE A 171 -11.90 -3.44 -1.61
CA PHE A 171 -12.20 -2.18 -2.29
C PHE A 171 -10.93 -1.35 -2.44
N VAL A 172 -10.68 -0.83 -3.64
CA VAL A 172 -9.55 0.06 -3.93
C VAL A 172 -10.08 1.38 -4.48
N ALA A 173 -9.92 2.45 -3.71
CA ALA A 173 -10.18 3.80 -4.19
C ALA A 173 -9.04 4.25 -5.12
N ASN A 174 -9.39 4.76 -6.31
CA ASN A 174 -8.45 5.24 -7.32
C ASN A 174 -8.61 6.75 -7.57
N ASP A 175 -7.52 7.42 -7.94
CA ASP A 175 -7.52 8.80 -8.42
C ASP A 175 -7.70 8.85 -9.93
N ALA A 176 -8.72 9.58 -10.40
CA ALA A 176 -9.00 9.84 -11.82
C ALA A 176 -9.13 8.58 -12.70
N THR A 177 -9.37 7.42 -12.10
CA THR A 177 -9.77 6.15 -12.76
C THR A 177 -10.91 5.52 -11.97
N GLU A 178 -11.57 4.51 -12.54
CA GLU A 178 -12.62 3.77 -11.84
C GLU A 178 -12.05 3.12 -10.58
N ASN A 179 -12.84 3.10 -9.49
CA ASN A 179 -12.51 2.33 -8.31
C ASN A 179 -12.69 0.83 -8.61
N PHE A 180 -12.00 -0.01 -7.86
CA PHE A 180 -12.14 -1.45 -7.99
C PHE A 180 -12.85 -2.02 -6.76
N LEU A 181 -13.82 -2.89 -7.01
CA LEU A 181 -14.40 -3.76 -6.00
C LEU A 181 -14.12 -5.21 -6.43
N TYR A 182 -13.22 -5.86 -5.73
CA TYR A 182 -12.83 -7.23 -5.95
C TYR A 182 -13.56 -8.13 -4.96
N GLN A 183 -14.56 -8.88 -5.47
CA GLN A 183 -15.27 -9.89 -4.71
C GLN A 183 -14.38 -11.12 -4.52
N ASN A 184 -14.22 -11.57 -3.29
CA ASN A 184 -13.52 -12.79 -2.95
C ASN A 184 -14.36 -14.01 -3.35
N ASN A 185 -13.74 -15.00 -3.96
CA ASN A 185 -14.43 -16.24 -4.36
C ASN A 185 -14.31 -17.36 -3.31
N GLY A 186 -13.76 -17.10 -2.12
CA GLY A 186 -13.51 -18.07 -1.05
C GLY A 186 -12.47 -19.14 -1.37
N ASN A 187 -11.65 -18.92 -2.39
CA ASN A 187 -10.63 -19.88 -2.86
C ASN A 187 -9.26 -19.23 -3.14
N GLY A 188 -9.01 -18.05 -2.55
CA GLY A 188 -7.79 -17.27 -2.75
C GLY A 188 -7.77 -16.48 -4.06
N THR A 189 -8.90 -16.38 -4.79
CA THR A 189 -9.03 -15.58 -6.01
C THR A 189 -10.15 -14.56 -5.90
N PHE A 190 -10.07 -13.51 -6.73
CA PHE A 190 -11.03 -12.43 -6.75
C PHE A 190 -11.62 -12.20 -8.14
N GLN A 191 -12.81 -11.63 -8.18
CA GLN A 191 -13.45 -11.11 -9.37
C GLN A 191 -13.71 -9.62 -9.23
N ASN A 192 -13.27 -8.80 -10.18
CA ASN A 192 -13.63 -7.37 -10.22
C ASN A 192 -15.08 -7.24 -10.72
N ILE A 193 -15.95 -6.53 -9.99
CA ILE A 193 -17.38 -6.41 -10.23
C ILE A 193 -17.85 -4.96 -10.42
#